data_ed992ba761ef54cd664c881c7d4f14ea
#
_entry.id   ed992ba761ef54cd664c881c7d4f14ea
#
_cell.length_a   1.000
_cell.length_b   1.000
_cell.length_c   1.000
_cell.angle_alpha   90.00
_cell.angle_beta   90.00
_cell.angle_gamma   90.00
#
_symmetry.space_group_name_H-M   'P 1'
#
loop_
_entity.id
_entity.type
_entity.pdbx_description
1 polymer ?
#
loop_
_entity_poly.entity_id
_entity_poly.type
_entity_poly.pdbx_seq_one_letter_code
_entity_poly.pdbx_strand_id
1 'polypeptide(L)'
;FFIASFAQALDFYFSGWLASLLALDVKSPAAIAVDKLESTLLIVVPIVLLTRLSGNNMGSIYLQKGNRKLGFIIGLTVFIVVAALSIPWAQWQYKVGDLSLQRVLPWIPWILLFVLANSINEELLFRGLFLQKLEPFLGAFPANICMAIPFTMLHVGVDYSQNTLLLLAMLLPLGLLLGYTMQKTKGIFAPWLIHASVDIAVVLSLFSQL
;
A
#
# COMPACT_ATOMS: atom_id res chain seq x y z
N PHE A 1 16.56 -10.43 -1.16
CA PHE A 1 16.89 -9.41 -2.19
C PHE A 1 16.49 -9.86 -3.58
N PHE A 2 16.94 -11.02 -4.09
CA PHE A 2 16.65 -11.48 -5.45
C PHE A 2 15.15 -11.43 -5.80
N ILE A 3 14.27 -11.95 -4.95
CA ILE A 3 12.81 -11.95 -5.18
C ILE A 3 12.28 -10.51 -5.34
N ALA A 4 12.70 -9.59 -4.46
CA ALA A 4 12.27 -8.20 -4.53
C ALA A 4 12.75 -7.51 -5.81
N SER A 5 14.04 -7.66 -6.15
CA SER A 5 14.64 -7.07 -7.35
C SER A 5 14.01 -7.63 -8.63
N PHE A 6 13.74 -8.93 -8.67
CA PHE A 6 13.10 -9.56 -9.81
C PHE A 6 11.65 -9.07 -9.99
N ALA A 7 10.88 -9.00 -8.91
CA ALA A 7 9.51 -8.49 -8.96
C ALA A 7 9.46 -7.03 -9.41
N GLN A 8 10.35 -6.18 -8.88
CA GLN A 8 10.45 -4.78 -9.29
C GLN A 8 10.90 -4.63 -10.76
N ALA A 9 11.79 -5.48 -11.23
CA ALA A 9 12.20 -5.47 -12.63
C ALA A 9 11.03 -5.87 -13.55
N LEU A 10 10.22 -6.86 -13.17
CA LEU A 10 9.03 -7.21 -13.95
C LEU A 10 8.05 -6.03 -14.03
N ASP A 11 7.79 -5.37 -12.93
CA ASP A 11 6.94 -4.18 -12.92
C ASP A 11 7.51 -3.08 -13.81
N PHE A 12 8.80 -2.74 -13.66
CA PHE A 12 9.46 -1.69 -14.44
C PHE A 12 9.43 -1.92 -15.95
N TYR A 13 9.62 -3.17 -16.40
CA TYR A 13 9.71 -3.48 -17.84
C TYR A 13 8.37 -3.86 -18.47
N PHE A 14 7.40 -4.30 -17.71
CA PHE A 14 6.18 -4.91 -18.23
C PHE A 14 4.88 -4.24 -17.77
N SER A 15 4.93 -3.18 -16.95
CA SER A 15 3.72 -2.42 -16.59
C SER A 15 3.25 -1.46 -17.70
N GLY A 16 1.99 -1.02 -17.62
CA GLY A 16 1.43 0.02 -18.48
C GLY A 16 0.68 -0.49 -19.72
N TRP A 17 0.47 -1.80 -19.87
CA TRP A 17 -0.23 -2.35 -21.05
C TRP A 17 -1.71 -2.68 -20.79
N LEU A 18 -2.09 -2.99 -19.55
CA LEU A 18 -3.44 -3.49 -19.24
C LEU A 18 -4.52 -2.43 -19.46
N ALA A 19 -4.26 -1.19 -19.07
CA ALA A 19 -5.17 -0.08 -19.32
C ALA A 19 -5.37 0.16 -20.82
N SER A 20 -4.31 0.05 -21.60
CA SER A 20 -4.35 0.12 -23.08
C SER A 20 -5.13 -1.03 -23.70
N LEU A 21 -4.92 -2.26 -23.23
CA LEU A 21 -5.65 -3.44 -23.68
C LEU A 21 -7.16 -3.32 -23.43
N LEU A 22 -7.54 -2.70 -22.33
CA LEU A 22 -8.94 -2.45 -21.95
C LEU A 22 -9.51 -1.18 -22.61
N ALA A 23 -8.76 -0.50 -23.47
CA ALA A 23 -9.13 0.75 -24.13
C ALA A 23 -9.63 1.83 -23.15
N LEU A 24 -9.01 1.92 -21.98
CA LEU A 24 -9.36 2.93 -20.97
C LEU A 24 -8.71 4.27 -21.33
N ASP A 25 -9.45 5.35 -21.07
CA ASP A 25 -8.86 6.69 -21.15
C ASP A 25 -7.80 6.85 -20.06
N VAL A 26 -6.56 7.13 -20.46
CA VAL A 26 -5.40 7.27 -19.55
C VAL A 26 -5.59 8.35 -18.48
N LYS A 27 -6.48 9.33 -18.73
CA LYS A 27 -6.88 10.35 -17.78
C LYS A 27 -8.17 9.99 -17.03
N SER A 28 -8.39 8.73 -16.74
CA SER A 28 -9.58 8.31 -16.00
C SER A 28 -9.20 7.61 -14.68
N PRO A 29 -10.06 7.69 -13.65
CA PRO A 29 -9.89 6.92 -12.41
C PRO A 29 -9.75 5.42 -12.65
N ALA A 30 -10.45 4.90 -13.68
CA ALA A 30 -10.39 3.50 -14.07
C ALA A 30 -8.98 3.11 -14.54
N ALA A 31 -8.37 3.89 -15.43
CA ALA A 31 -7.04 3.61 -15.95
C ALA A 31 -5.98 3.61 -14.83
N ILE A 32 -6.00 4.62 -13.96
CA ILE A 32 -5.06 4.71 -12.83
C ILE A 32 -5.20 3.51 -11.87
N ALA A 33 -6.44 3.10 -11.58
CA ALA A 33 -6.67 1.97 -10.70
C ALA A 33 -6.27 0.62 -11.33
N VAL A 34 -6.52 0.47 -12.65
CA VAL A 34 -6.13 -0.74 -13.40
C VAL A 34 -4.61 -0.83 -13.55
N ASP A 35 -3.92 0.28 -13.80
CA ASP A 35 -2.46 0.35 -13.84
C ASP A 35 -1.85 -0.07 -12.49
N LYS A 36 -2.42 0.41 -11.39
CA LYS A 36 -2.01 -0.02 -10.05
C LYS A 36 -2.26 -1.51 -9.79
N LEU A 37 -3.37 -2.06 -10.26
CA LEU A 37 -3.64 -3.49 -10.18
C LEU A 37 -2.62 -4.29 -10.97
N GLU A 38 -2.29 -3.86 -12.19
CA GLU A 38 -1.27 -4.48 -13.03
C GLU A 38 0.08 -4.53 -12.32
N SER A 39 0.58 -3.38 -11.85
CA SER A 39 1.82 -3.29 -11.07
C SER A 39 1.79 -4.24 -9.86
N THR A 40 0.65 -4.27 -9.14
CA THR A 40 0.47 -5.18 -8.01
C THR A 40 0.59 -6.65 -8.41
N LEU A 41 -0.01 -7.06 -9.53
CA LEU A 41 0.09 -8.44 -10.01
C LEU A 41 1.53 -8.79 -10.42
N LEU A 42 2.23 -7.87 -11.10
CA LEU A 42 3.61 -8.05 -11.52
C LEU A 42 4.59 -8.15 -10.34
N ILE A 43 4.24 -7.62 -9.18
CA ILE A 43 5.06 -7.69 -7.97
C ILE A 43 4.62 -8.83 -7.04
N VAL A 44 3.34 -8.90 -6.70
CA VAL A 44 2.83 -9.85 -5.70
C VAL A 44 2.90 -11.30 -6.19
N VAL A 45 2.53 -11.55 -7.46
CA VAL A 45 2.53 -12.92 -8.00
C VAL A 45 3.94 -13.51 -8.00
N PRO A 46 4.98 -12.85 -8.52
CA PRO A 46 6.36 -13.36 -8.42
C PRO A 46 6.85 -13.54 -6.99
N ILE A 47 6.53 -12.63 -6.07
CA ILE A 47 6.91 -12.77 -4.65
C ILE A 47 6.33 -14.07 -4.08
N VAL A 48 5.04 -14.34 -4.29
CA VAL A 48 4.35 -15.53 -3.80
C VAL A 48 4.92 -16.80 -4.46
N LEU A 49 5.06 -16.80 -5.79
CA LEU A 49 5.57 -17.95 -6.55
C LEU A 49 7.01 -18.27 -6.18
N LEU A 50 7.90 -17.29 -6.19
CA LEU A 50 9.31 -17.51 -5.89
C LEU A 50 9.53 -17.88 -4.42
N THR A 51 8.71 -17.35 -3.49
CA THR A 51 8.74 -17.79 -2.09
C THR A 51 8.40 -19.27 -1.97
N ARG A 52 7.37 -19.75 -2.66
CA ARG A 52 7.01 -21.17 -2.68
C ARG A 52 8.06 -22.05 -3.37
N LEU A 53 8.52 -21.64 -4.54
CA LEU A 53 9.53 -22.36 -5.31
C LEU A 53 10.87 -22.48 -4.55
N SER A 54 11.21 -21.52 -3.71
CA SER A 54 12.38 -21.59 -2.83
C SER A 54 12.19 -22.48 -1.58
N GLY A 55 11.08 -23.21 -1.49
CA GLY A 55 10.79 -24.11 -0.37
C GLY A 55 10.32 -23.43 0.92
N ASN A 56 10.12 -22.10 0.88
CA ASN A 56 9.65 -21.37 2.05
C ASN A 56 8.11 -21.42 2.17
N ASN A 57 7.61 -21.45 3.41
CA ASN A 57 6.18 -21.33 3.65
C ASN A 57 5.71 -19.87 3.53
N MET A 58 4.42 -19.68 3.29
CA MET A 58 3.83 -18.34 3.17
C MET A 58 3.88 -17.52 4.46
N GLY A 59 4.04 -18.16 5.60
CA GLY A 59 4.27 -17.49 6.89
C GLY A 59 5.57 -16.70 6.92
N SER A 60 6.59 -17.11 6.12
CA SER A 60 7.88 -16.41 6.01
C SER A 60 7.77 -15.01 5.36
N ILE A 61 6.62 -14.68 4.79
CA ILE A 61 6.27 -13.37 4.22
C ILE A 61 4.95 -12.83 4.80
N TYR A 62 4.58 -13.25 6.01
CA TYR A 62 3.35 -12.88 6.70
C TYR A 62 2.02 -13.23 5.98
N LEU A 63 2.06 -13.96 4.86
CA LEU A 63 0.87 -14.51 4.21
C LEU A 63 0.40 -15.79 4.94
N GLN A 64 0.00 -15.61 6.17
CA GLN A 64 -0.48 -16.66 7.08
C GLN A 64 -1.69 -16.21 7.89
N LYS A 65 -2.33 -17.14 8.55
CA LYS A 65 -3.52 -16.85 9.35
C LYS A 65 -3.28 -15.85 10.47
N GLY A 66 -2.12 -15.91 11.15
CA GLY A 66 -1.80 -15.05 12.27
C GLY A 66 -2.94 -14.99 13.31
N ASN A 67 -3.02 -13.90 14.05
CA ASN A 67 -4.18 -13.59 14.90
C ASN A 67 -5.28 -12.90 14.05
N ARG A 68 -6.06 -13.70 13.32
CA ARG A 68 -7.10 -13.19 12.41
C ARG A 68 -8.12 -12.28 13.10
N LYS A 69 -8.58 -12.67 14.30
CA LYS A 69 -9.59 -11.90 15.04
C LYS A 69 -9.06 -10.50 15.37
N LEU A 70 -7.88 -10.43 15.95
CA LEU A 70 -7.23 -9.17 16.28
C LEU A 70 -6.93 -8.36 15.02
N GLY A 71 -6.38 -9.01 13.98
CA GLY A 71 -6.06 -8.36 12.71
C GLY A 71 -7.29 -7.79 12.00
N PHE A 72 -8.40 -8.53 12.02
CA PHE A 72 -9.67 -8.07 11.44
C PHE A 72 -10.25 -6.89 12.23
N ILE A 73 -10.32 -6.99 13.56
CA ILE A 73 -10.86 -5.92 14.39
C ILE A 73 -10.04 -4.63 14.21
N ILE A 74 -8.71 -4.70 14.36
CA ILE A 74 -7.85 -3.52 14.21
C ILE A 74 -7.95 -2.96 12.79
N GLY A 75 -7.71 -3.81 11.78
CA GLY A 75 -7.67 -3.38 10.38
C GLY A 75 -8.98 -2.76 9.92
N LEU A 76 -10.11 -3.43 10.17
CA LEU A 76 -11.41 -2.94 9.75
C LEU A 76 -11.87 -1.69 10.53
N THR A 77 -11.63 -1.64 11.84
CA THR A 77 -11.98 -0.46 12.65
C THR A 77 -11.22 0.78 12.15
N VAL A 78 -9.89 0.65 11.97
CA VAL A 78 -9.08 1.76 11.46
C VAL A 78 -9.49 2.12 10.04
N PHE A 79 -9.74 1.12 9.18
CA PHE A 79 -10.20 1.37 7.80
C PHE A 79 -11.49 2.20 7.77
N ILE A 80 -12.51 1.83 8.54
CA ILE A 80 -13.78 2.55 8.57
C ILE A 80 -13.59 3.98 9.08
N VAL A 81 -12.85 4.16 10.17
CA VAL A 81 -12.64 5.49 10.79
C VAL A 81 -11.85 6.40 9.85
N VAL A 82 -10.76 5.92 9.28
CA VAL A 82 -9.90 6.72 8.38
C VAL A 82 -10.61 6.98 7.05
N ALA A 83 -11.35 6.00 6.50
CA ALA A 83 -12.14 6.21 5.29
C ALA A 83 -13.21 7.30 5.49
N ALA A 84 -13.89 7.33 6.64
CA ALA A 84 -14.86 8.38 6.96
C ALA A 84 -14.23 9.79 7.05
N LEU A 85 -12.95 9.86 7.39
CA LEU A 85 -12.20 11.13 7.51
C LEU A 85 -11.38 11.46 6.25
N SER A 86 -11.39 10.61 5.22
CA SER A 86 -10.52 10.74 4.05
C SER A 86 -10.78 12.00 3.22
N ILE A 87 -12.04 12.43 3.07
CA ILE A 87 -12.38 13.65 2.32
C ILE A 87 -11.81 14.90 3.03
N PRO A 88 -12.16 15.21 4.31
CA PRO A 88 -11.58 16.36 4.98
C PRO A 88 -10.05 16.28 5.09
N TRP A 89 -9.49 15.09 5.23
CA TRP A 89 -8.05 14.91 5.21
C TRP A 89 -7.44 15.26 3.85
N ALA A 90 -7.99 14.75 2.75
CA ALA A 90 -7.51 15.07 1.40
C ALA A 90 -7.56 16.59 1.12
N GLN A 91 -8.65 17.24 1.52
CA GLN A 91 -8.79 18.69 1.39
C GLN A 91 -7.74 19.45 2.20
N TRP A 92 -7.47 19.03 3.42
CA TRP A 92 -6.49 19.68 4.30
C TRP A 92 -5.04 19.41 3.86
N GLN A 93 -4.67 18.14 3.68
CA GLN A 93 -3.29 17.72 3.42
C GLN A 93 -2.86 18.02 1.98
N TYR A 94 -3.71 17.71 1.00
CA TYR A 94 -3.37 17.79 -0.40
C TYR A 94 -3.94 19.04 -1.09
N LYS A 95 -4.63 19.90 -0.32
CA LYS A 95 -5.24 21.15 -0.82
C LYS A 95 -6.19 20.93 -1.99
N VAL A 96 -6.86 19.80 -2.01
CA VAL A 96 -7.84 19.46 -3.04
C VAL A 96 -9.09 20.30 -2.84
N GLY A 97 -9.61 20.86 -3.93
CA GLY A 97 -10.86 21.61 -3.93
C GLY A 97 -12.10 20.73 -3.75
N ASP A 98 -13.14 21.01 -4.48
CA ASP A 98 -14.43 20.34 -4.37
C ASP A 98 -14.35 18.78 -4.44
N LEU A 99 -14.52 18.13 -3.28
CA LEU A 99 -14.69 16.69 -3.10
C LEU A 99 -16.11 16.40 -2.58
N SER A 100 -17.13 16.94 -3.25
CA SER A 100 -18.51 16.60 -2.90
C SER A 100 -18.77 15.09 -3.02
N LEU A 101 -19.68 14.60 -2.21
CA LEU A 101 -20.05 13.17 -2.23
C LEU A 101 -20.52 12.74 -3.63
N GLN A 102 -21.25 13.60 -4.34
CA GLN A 102 -21.72 13.34 -5.69
C GLN A 102 -20.56 13.11 -6.69
N ARG A 103 -19.46 13.85 -6.52
CA ARG A 103 -18.24 13.69 -7.33
C ARG A 103 -17.48 12.41 -6.98
N VAL A 104 -17.41 12.06 -5.71
CA VAL A 104 -16.63 10.90 -5.22
C VAL A 104 -17.34 9.57 -5.43
N LEU A 105 -18.68 9.52 -5.37
CA LEU A 105 -19.46 8.29 -5.50
C LEU A 105 -19.11 7.44 -6.74
N PRO A 106 -19.00 8.00 -7.96
CA PRO A 106 -18.59 7.23 -9.14
C PRO A 106 -17.17 6.68 -9.08
N TRP A 107 -16.32 7.25 -8.22
CA TRP A 107 -14.92 6.84 -8.06
C TRP A 107 -14.73 5.68 -7.07
N ILE A 108 -15.73 5.39 -6.24
CA ILE A 108 -15.60 4.39 -5.17
C ILE A 108 -15.03 3.05 -5.65
N PRO A 109 -15.51 2.41 -6.75
CA PRO A 109 -14.95 1.15 -7.21
C PRO A 109 -13.46 1.24 -7.54
N TRP A 110 -13.04 2.34 -8.16
CA TRP A 110 -11.67 2.59 -8.57
C TRP A 110 -10.78 2.96 -7.40
N ILE A 111 -11.31 3.73 -6.42
CA ILE A 111 -10.64 4.01 -5.16
C ILE A 111 -10.34 2.69 -4.44
N LEU A 112 -11.35 1.83 -4.25
CA LEU A 112 -11.17 0.54 -3.57
C LEU A 112 -10.17 -0.35 -4.31
N LEU A 113 -10.27 -0.43 -5.64
CA LEU A 113 -9.31 -1.20 -6.44
C LEU A 113 -7.88 -0.69 -6.23
N PHE A 114 -7.68 0.62 -6.35
CA PHE A 114 -6.35 1.24 -6.19
C PHE A 114 -5.78 1.00 -4.79
N VAL A 115 -6.52 1.37 -3.74
CA VAL A 115 -5.97 1.35 -2.37
C VAL A 115 -5.69 -0.08 -1.88
N LEU A 116 -6.54 -1.04 -2.25
CA LEU A 116 -6.32 -2.44 -1.90
C LEU A 116 -5.15 -3.05 -2.67
N ALA A 117 -4.99 -2.70 -3.93
CA ALA A 117 -3.88 -3.15 -4.75
C ALA A 117 -2.56 -2.50 -4.31
N ASN A 118 -2.51 -1.18 -4.14
CA ASN A 118 -1.31 -0.48 -3.72
C ASN A 118 -0.81 -0.98 -2.36
N SER A 119 -1.68 -0.99 -1.38
CA SER A 119 -1.30 -1.35 -0.01
C SER A 119 -0.85 -2.81 0.13
N ILE A 120 -1.47 -3.80 -0.55
CA ILE A 120 -0.98 -5.19 -0.50
C ILE A 120 0.39 -5.33 -1.17
N ASN A 121 0.61 -4.63 -2.28
CA ASN A 121 1.88 -4.58 -2.96
C ASN A 121 2.99 -4.09 -2.03
N GLU A 122 2.80 -2.91 -1.44
CA GLU A 122 3.82 -2.29 -0.59
C GLU A 122 4.01 -3.03 0.73
N GLU A 123 2.94 -3.51 1.38
CA GLU A 123 3.09 -4.29 2.61
C GLU A 123 3.82 -5.62 2.37
N LEU A 124 3.56 -6.29 1.27
CA LEU A 124 4.24 -7.54 0.95
C LEU A 124 5.70 -7.30 0.59
N LEU A 125 5.99 -6.26 -0.19
CA LEU A 125 7.33 -5.90 -0.61
C LEU A 125 8.20 -5.48 0.59
N PHE A 126 7.74 -4.53 1.42
CA PHE A 126 8.54 -4.01 2.53
C PHE A 126 8.50 -4.91 3.76
N ARG A 127 7.33 -5.22 4.27
CA ARG A 127 7.19 -5.95 5.53
C ARG A 127 7.19 -7.45 5.32
N GLY A 128 6.51 -7.93 4.28
CA GLY A 128 6.47 -9.36 3.95
C GLY A 128 7.85 -9.94 3.69
N LEU A 129 8.59 -9.35 2.77
CA LEU A 129 9.90 -9.88 2.38
C LEU A 129 11.02 -9.61 3.39
N PHE A 130 11.04 -8.46 4.06
CA PHE A 130 12.21 -8.03 4.80
C PHE A 130 12.03 -8.02 6.31
N LEU A 131 10.91 -7.53 6.85
CA LEU A 131 10.73 -7.33 8.29
C LEU A 131 10.98 -8.60 9.10
N GLN A 132 10.34 -9.71 8.70
CA GLN A 132 10.48 -10.99 9.41
C GLN A 132 11.90 -11.56 9.34
N LYS A 133 12.63 -11.25 8.28
CA LYS A 133 14.00 -11.72 8.08
C LYS A 133 15.03 -10.89 8.85
N LEU A 134 14.74 -9.63 9.10
CA LEU A 134 15.59 -8.74 9.90
C LEU A 134 15.38 -8.92 11.41
N GLU A 135 14.15 -9.28 11.82
CA GLU A 135 13.77 -9.41 13.23
C GLU A 135 14.69 -10.33 14.05
N PRO A 136 15.12 -11.52 13.57
CA PRO A 136 16.03 -12.39 14.32
C PRO A 136 17.43 -11.79 14.58
N PHE A 137 17.88 -10.88 13.73
CA PHE A 137 19.22 -10.27 13.83
C PHE A 137 19.22 -8.96 14.61
N LEU A 138 18.16 -8.15 14.44
CA LEU A 138 18.12 -6.80 14.97
C LEU A 138 17.17 -6.65 16.17
N GLY A 139 16.28 -7.62 16.38
CA GLY A 139 15.13 -7.47 17.26
C GLY A 139 13.94 -6.77 16.56
N ALA A 140 12.76 -6.87 17.16
CA ALA A 140 11.51 -6.44 16.54
C ALA A 140 11.46 -4.94 16.20
N PHE A 141 11.81 -4.09 17.15
CA PHE A 141 11.72 -2.63 16.98
C PHE A 141 12.77 -2.08 16.00
N PRO A 142 14.08 -2.40 16.12
CA PRO A 142 15.05 -1.95 15.11
C PRO A 142 14.77 -2.48 13.70
N ALA A 143 14.32 -3.73 13.55
CA ALA A 143 13.90 -4.27 12.26
C ALA A 143 12.75 -3.45 11.64
N ASN A 144 11.78 -3.04 12.47
CA ASN A 144 10.69 -2.18 12.03
C ASN A 144 11.17 -0.80 11.59
N ILE A 145 12.10 -0.17 12.32
CA ILE A 145 12.73 1.11 11.92
C ILE A 145 13.43 0.95 10.56
N CYS A 146 14.19 -0.13 10.37
CA CYS A 146 14.88 -0.43 9.10
C CYS A 146 13.92 -0.56 7.91
N MET A 147 12.63 -0.86 8.14
CA MET A 147 11.62 -0.91 7.09
C MET A 147 10.83 0.39 6.96
N ALA A 148 10.58 1.09 8.06
CA ALA A 148 9.84 2.35 8.04
C ALA A 148 10.62 3.48 7.34
N ILE A 149 11.94 3.55 7.53
CA ILE A 149 12.78 4.58 6.90
C ILE A 149 12.77 4.47 5.37
N PRO A 150 13.15 3.34 4.73
CA PRO A 150 13.11 3.23 3.26
C PRO A 150 11.71 3.45 2.70
N PHE A 151 10.68 2.91 3.35
CA PHE A 151 9.28 3.15 2.99
C PHE A 151 8.96 4.65 2.93
N THR A 152 9.34 5.40 3.97
CA THR A 152 9.14 6.85 4.02
C THR A 152 9.95 7.57 2.94
N MET A 153 11.21 7.18 2.73
CA MET A 153 12.10 7.84 1.78
C MET A 153 11.69 7.66 0.32
N LEU A 154 11.00 6.58 -0.04
CA LEU A 154 10.45 6.38 -1.38
C LEU A 154 9.33 7.38 -1.73
N HIS A 155 8.79 8.09 -0.76
CA HIS A 155 7.80 9.15 -0.98
C HIS A 155 8.44 10.55 -1.09
N VAL A 156 9.76 10.64 -1.16
CA VAL A 156 10.45 11.90 -1.51
C VAL A 156 10.23 12.20 -2.99
N GLY A 157 9.70 13.38 -3.30
CA GLY A 157 9.50 13.82 -4.69
C GLY A 157 8.18 13.34 -5.32
N VAL A 158 7.22 12.85 -4.53
CA VAL A 158 5.87 12.58 -5.04
C VAL A 158 5.12 13.88 -5.36
N ASP A 159 4.43 13.92 -6.49
CA ASP A 159 3.79 15.14 -7.01
C ASP A 159 2.42 15.45 -6.37
N TYR A 160 1.80 14.48 -5.70
CA TYR A 160 0.49 14.66 -5.08
C TYR A 160 0.50 15.44 -3.76
N SER A 161 1.66 15.76 -3.19
CA SER A 161 1.79 16.50 -1.94
C SER A 161 2.57 17.79 -2.14
N GLN A 162 1.97 18.92 -1.77
CA GLN A 162 2.62 20.24 -1.81
C GLN A 162 3.60 20.45 -0.63
N ASN A 163 3.52 19.63 0.41
CA ASN A 163 4.38 19.71 1.60
C ASN A 163 5.03 18.36 1.88
N THR A 164 6.13 18.09 1.17
CA THR A 164 6.89 16.84 1.30
C THR A 164 7.35 16.58 2.73
N LEU A 165 7.81 17.61 3.46
CA LEU A 165 8.30 17.42 4.83
C LEU A 165 7.17 16.96 5.78
N LEU A 166 5.99 17.57 5.67
CA LEU A 166 4.82 17.15 6.46
C LEU A 166 4.40 15.72 6.09
N LEU A 167 4.38 15.40 4.78
CA LEU A 167 4.08 14.05 4.32
C LEU A 167 5.05 13.02 4.92
N LEU A 168 6.35 13.24 4.83
CA LEU A 168 7.35 12.33 5.40
C LEU A 168 7.25 12.21 6.91
N ALA A 169 6.97 13.32 7.61
CA ALA A 169 6.74 13.33 9.07
C ALA A 169 5.51 12.50 9.49
N MET A 170 4.53 12.32 8.60
CA MET A 170 3.36 11.47 8.82
C MET A 170 3.60 10.02 8.39
N LEU A 171 4.35 9.81 7.32
CA LEU A 171 4.64 8.47 6.78
C LEU A 171 5.56 7.66 7.68
N LEU A 172 6.51 8.27 8.36
CA LEU A 172 7.41 7.55 9.26
C LEU A 172 6.67 6.90 10.45
N PRO A 173 5.83 7.61 11.22
CA PRO A 173 4.99 7.00 12.24
C PRO A 173 4.01 5.95 11.66
N LEU A 174 3.44 6.21 10.49
CA LEU A 174 2.61 5.23 9.79
C LEU A 174 3.40 3.97 9.48
N GLY A 175 4.58 4.11 8.89
CA GLY A 175 5.46 2.98 8.57
C GLY A 175 5.80 2.12 9.80
N LEU A 176 6.07 2.76 10.94
CA LEU A 176 6.29 2.08 12.22
C LEU A 176 5.03 1.38 12.73
N LEU A 177 3.86 2.01 12.62
CA LEU A 177 2.58 1.42 13.02
C LEU A 177 2.24 0.19 12.20
N LEU A 178 2.43 0.24 10.87
CA LEU A 178 2.19 -0.88 9.95
C LEU A 178 3.09 -2.08 10.29
N GLY A 179 4.39 -1.84 10.48
CA GLY A 179 5.32 -2.90 10.90
C GLY A 179 4.98 -3.47 12.28
N TYR A 180 4.67 -2.63 13.27
CA TYR A 180 4.23 -3.06 14.60
C TYR A 180 2.96 -3.93 14.54
N THR A 181 1.95 -3.50 13.77
CA THR A 181 0.70 -4.25 13.64
C THR A 181 0.93 -5.59 12.94
N MET A 182 1.80 -5.65 11.93
CA MET A 182 2.19 -6.91 11.28
C MET A 182 2.87 -7.86 12.25
N GLN A 183 3.84 -7.37 13.02
CA GLN A 183 4.55 -8.15 14.04
C GLN A 183 3.59 -8.64 15.14
N LYS A 184 2.68 -7.79 15.60
CA LYS A 184 1.71 -8.11 16.67
C LYS A 184 0.65 -9.11 16.24
N THR A 185 0.14 -8.98 15.02
CA THR A 185 -0.89 -9.89 14.49
C THR A 185 -0.30 -11.13 13.81
N LYS A 186 1.01 -11.14 13.56
CA LYS A 186 1.71 -12.20 12.80
C LYS A 186 1.06 -12.48 11.44
N GLY A 187 0.52 -11.43 10.80
CA GLY A 187 -0.15 -11.53 9.50
C GLY A 187 -0.31 -10.17 8.82
N ILE A 188 -0.46 -10.19 7.50
CA ILE A 188 -0.51 -8.99 6.65
C ILE A 188 -1.86 -8.26 6.70
N PHE A 189 -2.93 -8.89 7.17
CA PHE A 189 -4.30 -8.40 7.01
C PHE A 189 -4.55 -7.03 7.68
N ALA A 190 -4.09 -6.86 8.94
CA ALA A 190 -4.27 -5.59 9.66
C ALA A 190 -3.49 -4.44 9.02
N PRO A 191 -2.16 -4.53 8.82
CA PRO A 191 -1.42 -3.44 8.18
C PRO A 191 -1.90 -3.16 6.76
N TRP A 192 -2.31 -4.17 5.99
CA TRP A 192 -2.89 -3.98 4.66
C TRP A 192 -4.12 -3.07 4.70
N LEU A 193 -5.11 -3.34 5.57
CA LEU A 193 -6.32 -2.50 5.67
C LEU A 193 -6.02 -1.10 6.24
N ILE A 194 -5.13 -0.99 7.22
CA ILE A 194 -4.70 0.31 7.77
C ILE A 194 -4.08 1.16 6.65
N HIS A 195 -3.15 0.59 5.89
CA HIS A 195 -2.48 1.26 4.79
C HIS A 195 -3.49 1.68 3.71
N ALA A 196 -4.32 0.74 3.24
CA ALA A 196 -5.38 1.02 2.27
C ALA A 196 -6.28 2.19 2.68
N SER A 197 -6.59 2.32 3.98
CA SER A 197 -7.42 3.43 4.45
C SER A 197 -6.75 4.79 4.32
N VAL A 198 -5.45 4.87 4.55
CA VAL A 198 -4.68 6.12 4.41
C VAL A 198 -4.54 6.50 2.93
N ASP A 199 -4.38 5.53 2.06
CA ASP A 199 -4.29 5.73 0.62
C ASP A 199 -5.56 6.32 0.00
N ILE A 200 -6.73 6.21 0.65
CA ILE A 200 -7.97 6.83 0.15
C ILE A 200 -7.78 8.33 -0.06
N ALA A 201 -7.17 9.04 0.88
CA ALA A 201 -6.95 10.48 0.75
C ALA A 201 -5.95 10.82 -0.38
N VAL A 202 -4.93 9.97 -0.58
CA VAL A 202 -3.97 10.09 -1.68
C VAL A 202 -4.69 9.94 -3.02
N VAL A 203 -5.49 8.89 -3.16
CA VAL A 203 -6.23 8.59 -4.40
C VAL A 203 -7.28 9.66 -4.72
N LEU A 204 -7.95 10.19 -3.70
CA LEU A 204 -8.85 11.34 -3.86
C LEU A 204 -8.10 12.57 -4.43
N SER A 205 -6.87 12.81 -3.97
CA SER A 205 -6.01 13.84 -4.53
C SER A 205 -5.68 13.58 -6.01
N LEU A 206 -5.26 12.36 -6.34
CA LEU A 206 -4.95 11.98 -7.72
C LEU A 206 -6.16 12.12 -8.65
N PHE A 207 -7.31 11.57 -8.27
CA PHE A 207 -8.52 11.62 -9.11
C PHE A 207 -9.13 13.01 -9.24
N SER A 208 -8.88 13.88 -8.29
CA SER A 208 -9.37 15.27 -8.37
C SER A 208 -8.66 16.12 -9.42
N GLN A 209 -7.49 15.67 -9.88
CA GLN A 209 -6.68 16.36 -10.89
C GLN A 209 -7.01 15.92 -12.33
N LEU A 210 -7.91 14.96 -12.47
CA LEU A 210 -8.42 14.47 -13.75
C LEU A 210 -9.62 15.30 -14.20
#